data_12723ead2c95fb022e0f2985cd0aa37b
#
_entry.id   12723ead2c95fb022e0f2985cd0aa37b
#
_cell.length_a   1.000
_cell.length_b   1.000
_cell.length_c   1.000
_cell.angle_alpha   90.00
_cell.angle_beta   90.00
_cell.angle_gamma   90.00
#
_symmetry.space_group_name_H-M   'P 1'
#
loop_
_entity.id
_entity.type
_entity.pdbx_description
1 polymer ?
#
loop_
_entity_poly.entity_id
_entity_poly.type
_entity_poly.pdbx_seq_one_letter_code
_entity_poly.pdbx_strand_id
1 'polypeptide(L)'
;MKLLFRTRIAETGGKVAWLRSKGSSQILEVNWYPPGYRYGGKQGLDHLAFEVDDAGDYYGALSRNYRTPLGPFLEGRWTLAHVKDPDGNWIELGNRTKKKERKKSKTER
;
A
#
# COMPACT_ATOMS: atom_id res chain seq x y z
N MET A 1 -0.23 11.17 -19.43
CA MET A 1 -0.96 10.57 -18.29
C MET A 1 -2.04 11.50 -17.80
N LYS A 2 -3.12 10.92 -17.34
CA LYS A 2 -4.22 11.70 -16.77
C LYS A 2 -4.11 11.73 -15.26
N LEU A 3 -4.25 12.92 -14.68
CA LEU A 3 -4.34 13.07 -13.23
C LEU A 3 -5.72 12.55 -12.79
N LEU A 4 -5.71 11.54 -11.91
CA LEU A 4 -6.94 10.96 -11.35
C LEU A 4 -7.33 11.64 -10.05
N PHE A 5 -6.33 11.95 -9.24
CA PHE A 5 -6.58 12.38 -7.87
C PHE A 5 -5.31 13.00 -7.30
N ARG A 6 -5.48 14.02 -6.46
CA ARG A 6 -4.37 14.55 -5.65
C ARG A 6 -4.89 15.00 -4.30
N THR A 7 -4.05 14.90 -3.30
CA THR A 7 -4.40 15.32 -1.94
C THR A 7 -3.17 15.73 -1.15
N ARG A 8 -3.40 16.33 -0.01
CA ARG A 8 -2.37 16.65 0.97
C ARG A 8 -2.38 15.62 2.08
N ILE A 9 -1.22 15.37 2.64
CA ILE A 9 -1.07 14.52 3.81
C ILE A 9 -0.80 15.42 5.00
N ALA A 10 -1.77 15.54 5.91
CA ALA A 10 -1.70 16.49 7.01
C ALA A 10 -0.50 16.25 7.93
N GLU A 11 -0.19 14.99 8.18
CA GLU A 11 0.86 14.60 9.12
C GLU A 11 2.26 15.03 8.68
N THR A 12 2.49 15.08 7.38
CA THR A 12 3.83 15.39 6.83
C THR A 12 3.88 16.72 6.10
N GLY A 13 2.75 17.29 5.75
CA GLY A 13 2.68 18.40 4.82
C GLY A 13 2.94 18.00 3.38
N GLY A 14 3.09 16.72 3.11
CA GLY A 14 3.34 16.19 1.79
C GLY A 14 2.14 16.23 0.88
N LYS A 15 2.37 15.88 -0.37
CA LYS A 15 1.31 15.82 -1.40
C LYS A 15 1.45 14.52 -2.16
N VAL A 16 0.30 13.97 -2.54
CA VAL A 16 0.22 12.73 -3.33
C VAL A 16 -0.60 13.03 -4.58
N ALA A 17 -0.14 12.54 -5.71
CA ALA A 17 -0.87 12.59 -6.96
C ALA A 17 -0.91 11.21 -7.59
N TRP A 18 -2.08 10.80 -8.08
CA TRP A 18 -2.27 9.55 -8.79
C TRP A 18 -2.53 9.84 -10.26
N LEU A 19 -1.76 9.19 -11.11
CA LEU A 19 -1.83 9.35 -12.55
C LEU A 19 -2.00 8.01 -13.23
N ARG A 20 -2.68 8.02 -14.37
CA ARG A 20 -2.87 6.82 -15.17
C ARG A 20 -2.76 7.14 -16.66
N SER A 21 -2.10 6.27 -17.39
CA SER A 21 -2.07 6.35 -18.85
C SER A 21 -3.38 5.82 -19.42
N LYS A 22 -3.78 6.39 -20.55
CA LYS A 22 -4.96 5.92 -21.26
C LYS A 22 -4.82 4.43 -21.58
N GLY A 23 -5.86 3.68 -21.29
CA GLY A 23 -5.90 2.23 -21.55
C GLY A 23 -5.16 1.37 -20.55
N SER A 24 -4.54 1.94 -19.53
CA SER A 24 -3.85 1.19 -18.49
C SER A 24 -4.69 1.09 -17.22
N SER A 25 -4.63 -0.06 -16.55
CA SER A 25 -5.18 -0.22 -15.21
C SER A 25 -4.18 0.13 -14.12
N GLN A 26 -2.93 0.36 -14.49
CA GLN A 26 -1.88 0.67 -13.52
C GLN A 26 -1.88 2.15 -13.19
N ILE A 27 -1.56 2.44 -11.94
CA ILE A 27 -1.53 3.81 -11.42
C ILE A 27 -0.11 4.14 -11.00
N LEU A 28 0.35 5.32 -11.40
CA LEU A 28 1.58 5.89 -10.88
C LEU A 28 1.22 6.82 -9.73
N GLU A 29 1.75 6.55 -8.56
CA GLU A 29 1.63 7.43 -7.41
C GLU A 29 2.89 8.26 -7.27
N VAL A 30 2.74 9.58 -7.27
CA VAL A 30 3.84 10.52 -7.07
C VAL A 30 3.69 11.15 -5.71
N ASN A 31 4.73 11.04 -4.89
CA ASN A 31 4.76 11.61 -3.55
C ASN A 31 5.73 12.78 -3.53
N TRP A 32 5.28 13.90 -3.01
CA TRP A 32 6.10 15.08 -2.79
C TRP A 32 6.18 15.38 -1.30
N TYR A 33 7.38 15.64 -0.82
CA TYR A 33 7.62 16.03 0.55
C TYR A 33 8.13 17.47 0.62
N PRO A 34 7.69 18.25 1.63
CA PRO A 34 8.15 19.63 1.75
C PRO A 34 9.63 19.70 2.09
N PRO A 35 10.30 20.83 1.75
CA PRO A 35 11.67 21.05 2.15
C PRO A 35 11.86 20.87 3.66
N GLY A 36 12.94 20.21 4.05
CA GLY A 36 13.24 19.93 5.47
C GLY A 36 12.61 18.67 6.02
N TYR A 37 11.67 18.05 5.30
CA TYR A 37 11.13 16.75 5.70
C TYR A 37 12.18 15.68 5.48
N ARG A 38 12.50 14.93 6.53
CA ARG A 38 13.45 13.83 6.43
C ARG A 38 12.73 12.57 5.98
N TYR A 39 12.90 12.27 4.71
CA TYR A 39 12.42 11.03 4.14
C TYR A 39 13.48 9.95 4.37
N GLY A 40 13.13 8.89 5.09
CA GLY A 40 14.06 7.79 5.39
C GLY A 40 14.34 6.87 4.21
N GLY A 41 13.65 7.05 3.10
CA GLY A 41 13.85 6.27 1.89
C GLY A 41 14.78 6.95 0.90
N LYS A 42 15.06 6.26 -0.19
CA LYS A 42 15.80 6.83 -1.31
C LYS A 42 14.89 7.74 -2.12
N GLN A 43 15.45 8.80 -2.68
CA GLN A 43 14.74 9.56 -3.71
C GLN A 43 14.59 8.69 -4.95
N GLY A 44 13.46 8.81 -5.62
CA GLY A 44 13.13 8.04 -6.79
C GLY A 44 12.02 7.04 -6.49
N LEU A 45 12.24 5.78 -6.83
CA LEU A 45 11.24 4.74 -6.59
C LEU A 45 11.10 4.44 -5.09
N ASP A 46 9.90 4.68 -4.56
CA ASP A 46 9.60 4.39 -3.17
C ASP A 46 9.27 2.91 -2.99
N HIS A 47 8.25 2.45 -3.68
CA HIS A 47 7.87 1.04 -3.65
C HIS A 47 7.00 0.70 -4.86
N LEU A 48 6.87 -0.61 -5.11
CA LEU A 48 5.89 -1.16 -6.03
C LEU A 48 4.74 -1.72 -5.21
N ALA A 49 3.52 -1.52 -5.67
CA ALA A 49 2.34 -2.04 -5.01
C ALA A 49 1.63 -3.04 -5.92
N PHE A 50 1.23 -4.16 -5.35
CA PHE A 50 0.47 -5.19 -6.05
C PHE A 50 -0.84 -5.44 -5.32
N GLU A 51 -1.92 -5.44 -6.07
CA GLU A 51 -3.19 -5.91 -5.53
C GLU A 51 -3.20 -7.44 -5.63
N VAL A 52 -3.47 -8.09 -4.50
CA VAL A 52 -3.48 -9.55 -4.38
C VAL A 52 -4.78 -9.99 -3.73
N ASP A 53 -5.05 -11.28 -3.78
CA ASP A 53 -6.29 -11.81 -3.20
C ASP A 53 -6.32 -11.68 -1.68
N ASP A 54 -5.19 -11.96 -1.03
CA ASP A 54 -5.07 -11.88 0.42
C ASP A 54 -3.65 -11.47 0.80
N ALA A 55 -3.50 -10.24 1.25
CA ALA A 55 -2.19 -9.68 1.60
C ALA A 55 -1.55 -10.40 2.79
N GLY A 56 -2.37 -10.86 3.74
CA GLY A 56 -1.87 -11.61 4.89
C GLY A 56 -1.24 -12.95 4.50
N ASP A 57 -1.88 -13.66 3.57
CA ASP A 57 -1.35 -14.95 3.09
C ASP A 57 -0.04 -14.76 2.35
N TYR A 58 0.02 -13.77 1.44
CA TYR A 58 1.26 -13.47 0.73
C TYR A 58 2.36 -13.03 1.68
N TYR A 59 2.02 -12.19 2.65
CA TYR A 59 2.98 -11.76 3.65
C TYR A 59 3.53 -12.96 4.44
N GLY A 60 2.65 -13.87 4.86
CA GLY A 60 3.05 -15.06 5.60
C GLY A 60 4.00 -15.95 4.79
N ALA A 61 3.72 -16.12 3.51
CA ALA A 61 4.57 -16.92 2.63
C ALA A 61 5.93 -16.26 2.39
N LEU A 62 5.94 -14.97 2.11
CA LEU A 62 7.17 -14.25 1.77
C LEU A 62 8.04 -13.96 3.00
N SER A 63 7.44 -13.69 4.14
CA SER A 63 8.18 -13.36 5.35
C SER A 63 8.96 -14.53 5.93
N ARG A 64 8.65 -15.77 5.51
CA ARG A 64 9.44 -16.94 5.92
C ARG A 64 10.87 -16.88 5.41
N ASN A 65 11.06 -16.27 4.24
CA ASN A 65 12.36 -16.19 3.58
C ASN A 65 13.04 -14.84 3.74
N TYR A 66 12.28 -13.81 4.08
CA TYR A 66 12.79 -12.45 4.15
C TYR A 66 12.28 -11.78 5.42
N ARG A 67 13.19 -11.14 6.14
CA ARG A 67 12.78 -10.34 7.30
C ARG A 67 12.04 -9.11 6.83
N THR A 68 10.79 -9.01 7.21
CA THR A 68 9.98 -7.83 6.90
C THR A 68 9.44 -7.25 8.20
N PRO A 69 9.64 -5.96 8.41
CA PRO A 69 9.22 -5.34 9.67
C PRO A 69 7.75 -4.94 9.71
N LEU A 70 7.05 -4.99 8.57
CA LEU A 70 5.70 -4.45 8.47
C LEU A 70 4.71 -5.55 8.08
N GLY A 71 4.20 -6.24 9.09
CA GLY A 71 3.15 -7.22 8.93
C GLY A 71 1.84 -6.60 8.44
N PRO A 72 0.81 -7.44 8.21
CA PRO A 72 -0.46 -6.91 7.72
C PRO A 72 -1.07 -5.90 8.68
N PHE A 73 -1.59 -4.82 8.13
CA PHE A 73 -2.28 -3.78 8.88
C PHE A 73 -3.44 -3.23 8.04
N LEU A 74 -4.37 -2.58 8.72
CA LEU A 74 -5.52 -1.97 8.05
C LEU A 74 -5.25 -0.51 7.79
N GLU A 75 -5.59 -0.07 6.58
CA GLU A 75 -5.58 1.33 6.22
C GLU A 75 -6.85 1.62 5.42
N GLY A 76 -7.83 2.24 6.09
CA GLY A 76 -9.14 2.42 5.51
C GLY A 76 -9.79 1.07 5.19
N ARG A 77 -10.11 0.86 3.92
CA ARG A 77 -10.70 -0.37 3.44
C ARG A 77 -9.69 -1.36 2.85
N TRP A 78 -8.42 -1.10 3.08
CA TRP A 78 -7.35 -1.94 2.55
C TRP A 78 -6.65 -2.67 3.68
N THR A 79 -6.33 -3.92 3.44
CA THR A 79 -5.34 -4.66 4.20
C THR A 79 -4.04 -4.55 3.43
N LEU A 80 -3.02 -4.00 4.07
CA LEU A 80 -1.73 -3.77 3.45
C LEU A 80 -0.65 -4.53 4.20
N ALA A 81 0.35 -4.98 3.46
CA ALA A 81 1.55 -5.55 4.05
C ALA A 81 2.74 -5.12 3.20
N HIS A 82 3.89 -4.96 3.81
CA HIS A 82 5.10 -4.57 3.10
C HIS A 82 6.17 -5.64 3.29
N VAL A 83 6.78 -6.04 2.20
CA VAL A 83 7.91 -6.97 2.18
C VAL A 83 9.03 -6.32 1.39
N LYS A 84 10.24 -6.81 1.56
CA LYS A 84 11.37 -6.39 0.73
C LYS A 84 11.72 -7.47 -0.26
N ASP A 85 12.06 -7.07 -1.48
CA ASP A 85 12.66 -7.99 -2.43
C ASP A 85 14.13 -8.27 -2.05
N PRO A 86 14.79 -9.22 -2.74
CA PRO A 86 16.18 -9.53 -2.42
C PRO A 86 17.15 -8.36 -2.58
N ASP A 87 16.81 -7.37 -3.39
CA ASP A 87 17.63 -6.19 -3.62
C ASP A 87 17.32 -5.04 -2.64
N GLY A 88 16.39 -5.27 -1.72
CA GLY A 88 16.03 -4.29 -0.70
C GLY A 88 14.96 -3.30 -1.13
N ASN A 89 14.28 -3.54 -2.24
CA ASN A 89 13.17 -2.68 -2.66
C ASN A 89 11.91 -3.05 -1.89
N TRP A 90 11.17 -2.03 -1.47
CA TRP A 90 9.89 -2.25 -0.81
C TRP A 90 8.81 -2.66 -1.80
N ILE A 91 8.07 -3.70 -1.43
CA ILE A 91 6.91 -4.19 -2.17
C ILE A 91 5.71 -4.10 -1.24
N GLU A 92 4.69 -3.38 -1.67
CA GLU A 92 3.41 -3.31 -0.97
C GLU A 92 2.45 -4.34 -1.54
N LEU A 93 1.83 -5.10 -0.66
CA LEU A 93 0.78 -6.05 -1.02
C LEU A 93 -0.51 -5.54 -0.44
N GLY A 94 -1.56 -5.49 -1.24
CA GLY A 94 -2.81 -4.95 -0.77
C GLY A 94 -4.01 -5.70 -1.30
N ASN A 95 -5.03 -5.81 -0.47
CA ASN A 95 -6.34 -6.26 -0.88
C ASN A 95 -7.39 -5.43 -0.16
N ARG A 96 -8.55 -5.28 -0.81
CA ARG A 96 -9.68 -4.69 -0.12
C ARG A 96 -10.10 -5.59 1.01
N THR A 97 -10.15 -5.02 2.21
CA THR A 97 -10.63 -5.74 3.37
C THR A 97 -12.08 -6.10 3.14
N LYS A 98 -12.37 -7.39 3.15
CA LYS A 98 -13.75 -7.85 3.06
C LYS A 98 -14.49 -7.30 4.26
N LYS A 99 -15.62 -6.63 4.02
CA LYS A 99 -16.55 -6.37 5.11
C LYS A 99 -16.75 -7.70 5.81
N LYS A 100 -16.38 -7.76 7.08
CA LYS A 100 -16.91 -8.82 7.90
C LYS A 100 -18.41 -8.73 7.70
N GLU A 101 -18.96 -9.68 6.99
CA GLU A 101 -20.40 -9.89 7.09
C GLU A 101 -20.66 -9.87 8.60
N ARG A 102 -21.42 -8.89 9.06
CA ARG A 102 -22.01 -9.01 10.35
C ARG A 102 -22.62 -10.39 10.35
N LYS A 103 -21.99 -11.33 10.99
CA LYS A 103 -22.61 -12.62 11.29
C LYS A 103 -23.92 -12.26 11.90
N LYS A 104 -24.91 -12.44 11.16
CA LYS A 104 -26.27 -12.39 11.64
C LYS A 104 -26.27 -13.25 12.86
N SER A 105 -26.05 -12.99 13.64
CA SER A 105 -25.81 -13.54 14.54
C SER A 105 -26.16 -14.46 14.93
N LYS A 106 -25.67 -14.37 14.78
CA LYS A 106 -25.74 -14.84 14.89
C LYS A 106 -26.07 -15.42 15.35
N THR A 107 -26.33 -15.51 15.62
CA THR A 107 -26.64 -15.70 15.69
C THR A 107 -27.05 -16.16 15.67
N GLU A 108 -27.04 -16.17 15.76
CA GLU A 108 -27.13 -16.20 15.45
C GLU A 108 -27.14 -16.86 15.72
N ARG A 109 -27.25 -17.09 16.22
CA ARG A 109 -27.06 -17.22 16.39
C ARG A 109 -27.30 -17.51 16.71
#